data_415823d88e83d1c7d0e2174f24f83591
#
_entry.id   415823d88e83d1c7d0e2174f24f83591
#
_cell.length_a   1.000
_cell.length_b   1.000
_cell.length_c   1.000
_cell.angle_alpha   90.00
_cell.angle_beta   90.00
_cell.angle_gamma   90.00
#
_symmetry.space_group_name_H-M   'P 1'
#
loop_
_entity.id
_entity.type
_entity.pdbx_description
1 polymer ?
#
loop_
_entity_poly.entity_id
_entity_poly.type
_entity_poly.pdbx_seq_one_letter_code
_entity_poly.pdbx_strand_id
1 'polypeptide(L)'
;MSSSQLKKIRRLTRRDATWLCCTRRAYLWITPKDGGSPYRPYATLVMDRDREVTRKIQVHDDEPPTPEQVLEVLHKAMLRPLLGSGGRGRPTLILLHDAEMAQALAPRLAELDVRCEHRTSLPLMDNWFPRATQGSLKAQDPIPGLMSVPGVTEPLLSDLFAAAANYYRQAPWRWIENWEPIEVRYPAKSSPRYALVLGSGCEYFGLSLYESLDDLRVVLSHHDPDQTHELIPWMSVIFEAAPVMAFEDLDALEKHGWPVASEKAYPWVFKTVPHSDPRSPSASDLACLAAAMRVLPIFVTDRLKANRGRPRSAEAVYGLSGVHGGQDIALSYPVSLVDPGEEALEEYIEDWYWDESSHAFARQVGKFLFAFMDHLATTGLAESTLRKHENNCWAIGLLECQYGYHDTFSPEIFAGEPSFLPQFKRKFSDSNYAVTSYQATWRKLDRNARSVLGEVAL
;
A
#
# COMPACT_ATOMS: atom_id res chain seq x y z
N MET A 1 -10.32 -46.51 -19.56
CA MET A 1 -9.24 -47.45 -19.06
C MET A 1 -9.34 -48.81 -19.69
N SER A 2 -8.18 -49.51 -19.89
CA SER A 2 -8.18 -50.86 -20.43
C SER A 2 -8.43 -51.92 -19.32
N SER A 3 -9.19 -52.98 -19.65
CA SER A 3 -9.42 -54.13 -18.78
C SER A 3 -8.11 -54.75 -18.24
N SER A 4 -7.00 -54.58 -18.97
CA SER A 4 -5.66 -55.04 -18.59
C SER A 4 -5.08 -54.28 -17.37
N GLN A 5 -5.34 -52.96 -17.25
CA GLN A 5 -4.85 -52.18 -16.11
C GLN A 5 -5.59 -52.51 -14.81
N LEU A 6 -6.90 -52.72 -14.86
CA LEU A 6 -7.69 -53.16 -13.70
C LEU A 6 -7.22 -54.51 -13.18
N LYS A 7 -6.95 -55.45 -14.09
CA LYS A 7 -6.37 -56.76 -13.71
C LYS A 7 -4.98 -56.64 -13.01
N LYS A 8 -4.16 -55.69 -13.45
CA LYS A 8 -2.86 -55.41 -12.81
C LYS A 8 -3.02 -54.86 -11.41
N ILE A 9 -3.96 -53.89 -11.22
CA ILE A 9 -4.20 -53.29 -9.89
C ILE A 9 -4.78 -54.32 -8.93
N ARG A 10 -5.73 -55.14 -9.34
CA ARG A 10 -6.28 -56.23 -8.50
C ARG A 10 -5.22 -57.20 -7.98
N ARG A 11 -4.11 -57.39 -8.69
CA ARG A 11 -2.97 -58.23 -8.28
C ARG A 11 -2.00 -57.56 -7.32
N LEU A 12 -2.12 -56.22 -7.10
CA LEU A 12 -1.28 -55.55 -6.14
C LEU A 12 -1.63 -55.94 -4.71
N THR A 13 -0.63 -55.93 -3.84
CA THR A 13 -0.83 -56.14 -2.42
C THR A 13 -1.75 -55.07 -1.86
N ARG A 14 -2.80 -55.49 -1.14
CA ARG A 14 -3.63 -54.60 -0.33
C ARG A 14 -2.87 -54.30 0.95
N ARG A 15 -2.68 -52.99 1.23
CA ARG A 15 -1.96 -52.49 2.40
C ARG A 15 -2.96 -51.89 3.36
N ASP A 16 -2.78 -52.13 4.65
CA ASP A 16 -3.53 -51.40 5.66
C ASP A 16 -3.00 -49.95 5.74
N ALA A 17 -3.54 -49.14 4.88
CA ALA A 17 -3.14 -47.73 4.70
C ALA A 17 -4.35 -46.90 4.33
N THR A 18 -4.38 -45.67 4.83
CA THR A 18 -5.36 -44.68 4.46
C THR A 18 -4.71 -43.61 3.56
N TRP A 19 -5.27 -43.43 2.36
CA TRP A 19 -4.81 -42.38 1.49
C TRP A 19 -5.78 -41.21 1.48
N LEU A 20 -5.22 -40.00 1.37
CA LEU A 20 -5.94 -38.76 1.17
C LEU A 20 -5.88 -38.40 -0.30
N CYS A 21 -6.98 -37.97 -0.87
CA CYS A 21 -7.04 -37.45 -2.24
C CYS A 21 -7.79 -36.11 -2.26
N CYS A 22 -7.14 -35.12 -2.81
CA CYS A 22 -7.69 -33.79 -2.91
C CYS A 22 -7.46 -33.25 -4.31
N THR A 23 -8.47 -32.58 -4.87
CA THR A 23 -8.40 -31.87 -6.14
C THR A 23 -8.81 -30.42 -5.90
N ARG A 24 -7.91 -29.48 -6.21
CA ARG A 24 -8.11 -28.04 -6.02
C ARG A 24 -7.32 -27.27 -7.07
N ARG A 25 -7.53 -25.98 -7.17
CA ARG A 25 -6.66 -25.06 -7.91
C ARG A 25 -5.23 -25.14 -7.37
N ALA A 26 -4.25 -25.28 -8.24
CA ALA A 26 -2.85 -25.34 -7.87
C ALA A 26 -2.29 -23.96 -7.48
N TYR A 27 -1.22 -23.94 -6.71
CA TYR A 27 -0.49 -22.72 -6.31
C TYR A 27 0.59 -22.40 -7.35
N LEU A 28 0.18 -22.33 -8.60
CA LEU A 28 1.03 -21.96 -9.73
C LEU A 28 0.19 -21.35 -10.85
N TRP A 29 0.84 -20.59 -11.70
CA TRP A 29 0.26 -20.04 -12.92
C TRP A 29 0.84 -20.73 -14.14
N ILE A 30 0.00 -21.00 -15.13
CA ILE A 30 0.41 -21.48 -16.45
C ILE A 30 0.12 -20.37 -17.46
N THR A 31 1.16 -19.93 -18.16
CA THR A 31 1.01 -19.03 -19.31
C THR A 31 0.94 -19.87 -20.58
N PRO A 32 -0.16 -19.84 -21.34
CA PRO A 32 -0.28 -20.57 -22.60
C PRO A 32 0.76 -20.12 -23.63
N LYS A 33 1.29 -21.07 -24.40
CA LYS A 33 2.31 -20.79 -25.43
C LYS A 33 1.81 -19.94 -26.59
N ASP A 34 0.52 -19.91 -26.80
CA ASP A 34 -0.18 -19.14 -27.84
C ASP A 34 -0.46 -17.69 -27.44
N GLY A 35 0.01 -17.25 -26.26
CA GLY A 35 -0.17 -15.89 -25.75
C GLY A 35 -1.51 -15.66 -25.07
N GLY A 36 -2.25 -16.72 -24.71
CA GLY A 36 -3.46 -16.63 -23.92
C GLY A 36 -3.22 -16.08 -22.49
N SER A 37 -4.29 -15.69 -21.82
CA SER A 37 -4.22 -15.21 -20.43
C SER A 37 -3.67 -16.32 -19.50
N PRO A 38 -2.81 -15.97 -18.53
CA PRO A 38 -2.38 -16.91 -17.49
C PRO A 38 -3.58 -17.47 -16.72
N TYR A 39 -3.54 -18.76 -16.40
CA TYR A 39 -4.58 -19.42 -15.63
C TYR A 39 -4.00 -20.30 -14.52
N ARG A 40 -4.81 -20.56 -13.49
CA ARG A 40 -4.49 -21.51 -12.42
C ARG A 40 -5.03 -22.89 -12.76
N PRO A 41 -4.18 -23.90 -13.00
CA PRO A 41 -4.65 -25.23 -13.32
C PRO A 41 -5.22 -25.91 -12.07
N TYR A 42 -6.04 -26.94 -12.26
CA TYR A 42 -6.36 -27.86 -11.19
C TYR A 42 -5.22 -28.84 -10.97
N ALA A 43 -5.06 -29.32 -9.74
CA ALA A 43 -4.15 -30.43 -9.42
C ALA A 43 -4.86 -31.45 -8.53
N THR A 44 -4.62 -32.73 -8.82
CA THR A 44 -5.02 -33.84 -7.95
C THR A 44 -3.80 -34.35 -7.21
N LEU A 45 -3.85 -34.27 -5.89
CA LEU A 45 -2.81 -34.79 -4.99
C LEU A 45 -3.30 -36.05 -4.26
N VAL A 46 -2.51 -37.08 -4.30
CA VAL A 46 -2.74 -38.36 -3.56
C VAL A 46 -1.61 -38.54 -2.56
N MET A 47 -1.96 -38.67 -1.28
CA MET A 47 -1.02 -38.79 -0.16
C MET A 47 -1.31 -40.03 0.68
N ASP A 48 -0.29 -40.69 1.15
CA ASP A 48 -0.38 -41.72 2.18
C ASP A 48 -0.40 -41.01 3.55
N ARG A 49 -1.55 -41.06 4.26
CA ARG A 49 -1.77 -40.36 5.52
C ARG A 49 -0.83 -40.81 6.60
N ASP A 50 -0.64 -42.13 6.70
CA ASP A 50 0.08 -42.74 7.83
C ASP A 50 1.59 -42.55 7.72
N ARG A 51 2.08 -42.31 6.50
CA ARG A 51 3.49 -42.05 6.21
C ARG A 51 3.77 -40.56 5.90
N GLU A 52 2.74 -39.77 5.75
CA GLU A 52 2.81 -38.37 5.37
C GLU A 52 3.63 -38.11 4.08
N VAL A 53 3.48 -38.99 3.08
CA VAL A 53 4.22 -38.87 1.81
C VAL A 53 3.27 -38.75 0.62
N THR A 54 3.65 -37.87 -0.32
CA THR A 54 2.93 -37.72 -1.58
C THR A 54 3.16 -38.91 -2.48
N ARG A 55 2.11 -39.62 -2.82
CA ARG A 55 2.16 -40.80 -3.70
C ARG A 55 2.06 -40.44 -5.17
N LYS A 56 1.27 -39.41 -5.49
CA LYS A 56 1.10 -38.92 -6.84
C LYS A 56 0.58 -37.50 -6.80
N ILE A 57 1.05 -36.70 -7.76
CA ILE A 57 0.49 -35.42 -8.13
C ILE A 57 0.25 -35.41 -9.63
N GLN A 58 -0.85 -34.83 -10.05
CA GLN A 58 -1.19 -34.63 -11.44
C GLN A 58 -1.78 -33.24 -11.62
N VAL A 59 -1.15 -32.44 -12.45
CA VAL A 59 -1.70 -31.14 -12.89
C VAL A 59 -2.64 -31.42 -14.07
N HIS A 60 -3.78 -30.76 -14.06
CA HIS A 60 -4.80 -30.75 -15.09
C HIS A 60 -4.83 -29.38 -15.78
N ASP A 61 -5.83 -29.12 -16.57
CA ASP A 61 -6.07 -27.82 -17.21
C ASP A 61 -6.85 -26.85 -16.29
N ASP A 62 -7.41 -25.80 -16.83
CA ASP A 62 -8.19 -24.79 -16.13
C ASP A 62 -9.56 -25.32 -15.63
N GLU A 63 -10.10 -26.35 -16.26
CA GLU A 63 -11.35 -26.96 -15.85
C GLU A 63 -11.16 -28.03 -14.76
N PRO A 64 -12.15 -28.17 -13.83
CA PRO A 64 -12.11 -29.23 -12.83
C PRO A 64 -12.04 -30.60 -13.50
N PRO A 65 -11.15 -31.49 -13.02
CA PRO A 65 -11.01 -32.82 -13.61
C PRO A 65 -12.27 -33.67 -13.36
N THR A 66 -12.62 -34.47 -14.35
CA THR A 66 -13.71 -35.42 -14.25
C THR A 66 -13.40 -36.57 -13.27
N PRO A 67 -14.41 -37.31 -12.77
CA PRO A 67 -14.17 -38.49 -11.92
C PRO A 67 -13.27 -39.52 -12.60
N GLU A 68 -13.34 -39.68 -13.91
CA GLU A 68 -12.49 -40.59 -14.67
C GLU A 68 -11.01 -40.17 -14.62
N GLN A 69 -10.74 -38.87 -14.74
CA GLN A 69 -9.39 -38.31 -14.65
C GLN A 69 -8.80 -38.49 -13.24
N VAL A 70 -9.58 -38.23 -12.19
CA VAL A 70 -9.16 -38.45 -10.79
C VAL A 70 -8.94 -39.92 -10.52
N LEU A 71 -9.81 -40.81 -11.01
CA LEU A 71 -9.63 -42.26 -10.91
C LEU A 71 -8.32 -42.72 -11.57
N GLU A 72 -7.98 -42.13 -12.72
CA GLU A 72 -6.72 -42.43 -13.38
C GLU A 72 -5.51 -42.03 -12.53
N VAL A 73 -5.56 -40.89 -11.84
CA VAL A 73 -4.50 -40.44 -10.91
C VAL A 73 -4.36 -41.45 -9.75
N LEU A 74 -5.47 -41.89 -9.16
CA LEU A 74 -5.47 -42.90 -8.09
C LEU A 74 -4.88 -44.22 -8.57
N HIS A 75 -5.22 -44.67 -9.78
CA HIS A 75 -4.61 -45.89 -10.38
C HIS A 75 -3.10 -45.70 -10.63
N LYS A 76 -2.68 -44.54 -11.10
CA LYS A 76 -1.23 -44.21 -11.24
C LYS A 76 -0.54 -44.25 -9.88
N ALA A 77 -1.17 -43.74 -8.81
CA ALA A 77 -0.65 -43.76 -7.45
C ALA A 77 -0.46 -45.22 -6.91
N MET A 78 -1.34 -46.13 -7.32
CA MET A 78 -1.23 -47.55 -6.96
C MET A 78 -0.16 -48.27 -7.77
N LEU A 79 -0.10 -48.04 -9.09
CA LEU A 79 0.78 -48.74 -10.03
C LEU A 79 2.18 -48.15 -10.15
N ARG A 80 2.30 -46.84 -10.07
CA ARG A 80 3.53 -46.06 -10.31
C ARG A 80 3.62 -44.89 -9.32
N PRO A 81 3.75 -45.17 -8.00
CA PRO A 81 3.92 -44.11 -7.01
C PRO A 81 5.20 -43.32 -7.26
N LEU A 82 5.27 -42.12 -6.72
CA LEU A 82 6.47 -41.27 -6.76
C LEU A 82 7.65 -42.01 -6.07
N LEU A 83 8.84 -41.71 -6.52
CA LEU A 83 10.07 -42.25 -5.92
C LEU A 83 10.15 -41.85 -4.45
N GLY A 84 10.48 -42.77 -3.56
CA GLY A 84 10.53 -42.51 -2.12
C GLY A 84 9.17 -42.58 -1.39
N SER A 85 8.02 -42.65 -2.09
CA SER A 85 6.70 -42.70 -1.46
C SER A 85 6.20 -44.10 -1.10
N GLY A 86 7.08 -45.09 -1.14
CA GLY A 86 6.77 -46.49 -0.88
C GLY A 86 6.43 -47.28 -2.15
N GLY A 87 6.32 -48.61 -2.00
CA GLY A 87 6.10 -49.48 -3.13
C GLY A 87 4.68 -49.46 -3.70
N ARG A 88 4.49 -50.16 -4.83
CA ARG A 88 3.19 -50.42 -5.45
C ARG A 88 2.24 -51.12 -4.47
N GLY A 89 0.95 -50.77 -4.51
CA GLY A 89 -0.04 -51.37 -3.61
C GLY A 89 -1.37 -50.62 -3.69
N ARG A 90 -2.40 -51.27 -3.11
CA ARG A 90 -3.76 -50.70 -2.94
C ARG A 90 -3.94 -50.32 -1.48
N PRO A 91 -4.53 -49.15 -1.13
CA PRO A 91 -4.88 -48.82 0.26
C PRO A 91 -6.15 -49.57 0.67
N THR A 92 -6.42 -49.61 1.97
CA THR A 92 -7.71 -50.08 2.49
C THR A 92 -8.80 -48.99 2.38
N LEU A 93 -8.40 -47.73 2.45
CA LEU A 93 -9.30 -46.59 2.49
C LEU A 93 -8.72 -45.39 1.71
N ILE A 94 -9.58 -44.70 0.96
CA ILE A 94 -9.31 -43.42 0.37
C ILE A 94 -10.32 -42.41 0.92
N LEU A 95 -9.83 -41.28 1.44
CA LEU A 95 -10.62 -40.16 1.91
C LEU A 95 -10.53 -39.02 0.89
N LEU A 96 -11.70 -38.52 0.47
CA LEU A 96 -11.82 -37.38 -0.43
C LEU A 96 -12.48 -36.20 0.29
N HIS A 97 -12.06 -34.98 -0.08
CA HIS A 97 -12.67 -33.75 0.42
C HIS A 97 -13.99 -33.42 -0.31
N ASP A 98 -14.10 -33.78 -1.58
CA ASP A 98 -15.26 -33.53 -2.43
C ASP A 98 -16.25 -34.69 -2.31
N ALA A 99 -17.50 -34.36 -1.91
CA ALA A 99 -18.55 -35.33 -1.69
C ALA A 99 -19.06 -35.99 -2.99
N GLU A 100 -19.21 -35.19 -4.04
CA GLU A 100 -19.69 -35.66 -5.36
C GLU A 100 -18.65 -36.59 -5.99
N MET A 101 -17.39 -36.20 -5.92
CA MET A 101 -16.28 -36.99 -6.38
C MET A 101 -16.19 -38.32 -5.61
N ALA A 102 -16.34 -38.27 -4.28
CA ALA A 102 -16.34 -39.50 -3.44
C ALA A 102 -17.50 -40.42 -3.83
N GLN A 103 -18.70 -39.93 -4.04
CA GLN A 103 -19.87 -40.66 -4.49
C GLN A 103 -19.64 -41.33 -5.86
N ALA A 104 -19.08 -40.56 -6.81
CA ALA A 104 -18.79 -41.06 -8.17
C ALA A 104 -17.70 -42.15 -8.20
N LEU A 105 -16.68 -42.03 -7.33
CA LEU A 105 -15.54 -42.95 -7.33
C LEU A 105 -15.77 -44.19 -6.46
N ALA A 106 -16.63 -44.17 -5.44
CA ALA A 106 -16.85 -45.27 -4.51
C ALA A 106 -17.17 -46.60 -5.18
N PRO A 107 -18.10 -46.72 -6.16
CA PRO A 107 -18.40 -48.02 -6.80
C PRO A 107 -17.20 -48.55 -7.58
N ARG A 108 -16.43 -47.66 -8.22
CA ARG A 108 -15.26 -48.09 -9.02
C ARG A 108 -14.08 -48.52 -8.17
N LEU A 109 -13.90 -47.92 -7.00
CA LEU A 109 -12.85 -48.30 -6.03
C LEU A 109 -13.23 -49.57 -5.26
N ALA A 110 -14.52 -49.80 -5.00
CA ALA A 110 -15.02 -51.03 -4.41
C ALA A 110 -14.68 -52.27 -5.27
N GLU A 111 -14.69 -52.16 -6.60
CA GLU A 111 -14.21 -53.23 -7.49
C GLU A 111 -12.75 -53.63 -7.27
N LEU A 112 -11.97 -52.79 -6.60
CA LEU A 112 -10.56 -53.00 -6.25
C LEU A 112 -10.37 -53.28 -4.77
N ASP A 113 -11.42 -53.63 -4.00
CA ASP A 113 -11.43 -53.78 -2.55
C ASP A 113 -10.90 -52.60 -1.78
N VAL A 114 -11.12 -51.38 -2.29
CA VAL A 114 -10.75 -50.11 -1.68
C VAL A 114 -12.01 -49.36 -1.27
N ARG A 115 -12.13 -49.03 0.01
CA ARG A 115 -13.21 -48.18 0.50
C ARG A 115 -12.93 -46.71 0.11
N CYS A 116 -14.00 -45.96 -0.20
CA CYS A 116 -13.93 -44.55 -0.53
C CYS A 116 -14.94 -43.84 0.35
N GLU A 117 -14.48 -42.81 1.08
CA GLU A 117 -15.29 -42.02 2.00
C GLU A 117 -15.05 -40.52 1.80
N HIS A 118 -16.12 -39.74 1.95
CA HIS A 118 -16.02 -38.31 2.01
C HIS A 118 -15.61 -37.85 3.42
N ARG A 119 -14.79 -36.80 3.50
CA ARG A 119 -14.47 -36.03 4.73
C ARG A 119 -14.52 -34.53 4.44
N THR A 120 -15.26 -33.79 5.25
CA THR A 120 -15.42 -32.35 5.14
C THR A 120 -14.13 -31.57 5.39
N SER A 121 -13.17 -32.16 6.08
CA SER A 121 -11.85 -31.56 6.36
C SER A 121 -10.75 -32.60 6.24
N LEU A 122 -9.65 -32.21 5.61
CA LEU A 122 -8.44 -32.98 5.47
C LEU A 122 -7.21 -32.10 5.85
N PRO A 123 -6.98 -31.82 7.15
CA PRO A 123 -6.00 -30.82 7.59
C PRO A 123 -4.57 -31.06 7.07
N LEU A 124 -4.16 -32.32 6.92
CA LEU A 124 -2.86 -32.63 6.30
C LEU A 124 -2.79 -32.13 4.86
N MET A 125 -3.89 -32.27 4.10
CA MET A 125 -3.93 -31.80 2.71
C MET A 125 -3.93 -30.27 2.63
N ASP A 126 -4.56 -29.59 3.58
CA ASP A 126 -4.58 -28.13 3.63
C ASP A 126 -3.17 -27.54 3.79
N ASN A 127 -2.32 -28.22 4.55
CA ASN A 127 -0.92 -27.82 4.73
C ASN A 127 0.02 -28.25 3.59
N TRP A 128 -0.23 -29.43 3.01
CA TRP A 128 0.66 -30.01 2.00
C TRP A 128 0.34 -29.59 0.58
N PHE A 129 -0.92 -29.36 0.26
CA PHE A 129 -1.35 -29.07 -1.10
C PHE A 129 -0.68 -27.81 -1.68
N PRO A 130 -0.62 -26.68 -0.97
CA PRO A 130 0.09 -25.49 -1.43
C PRO A 130 1.57 -25.80 -1.76
N ARG A 131 2.29 -26.42 -0.83
CA ARG A 131 3.70 -26.75 -0.99
C ARG A 131 3.96 -27.75 -2.13
N ALA A 132 3.07 -28.72 -2.31
CA ALA A 132 3.21 -29.76 -3.33
C ALA A 132 2.89 -29.24 -4.74
N THR A 133 2.11 -28.17 -4.85
CA THR A 133 1.67 -27.59 -6.13
C THR A 133 2.36 -26.26 -6.47
N GLN A 134 3.12 -25.68 -5.54
CA GLN A 134 3.89 -24.46 -5.77
C GLN A 134 4.93 -24.69 -6.87
N GLY A 135 4.96 -23.82 -7.85
CA GLY A 135 5.93 -23.87 -8.95
C GLY A 135 7.37 -23.64 -8.47
N SER A 136 8.34 -24.18 -9.22
CA SER A 136 9.78 -24.02 -8.93
C SER A 136 10.33 -22.60 -9.14
N LEU A 137 9.56 -21.68 -9.63
CA LEU A 137 9.95 -20.29 -9.74
C LEU A 137 10.05 -19.72 -8.33
N LYS A 138 11.25 -19.30 -7.96
CA LYS A 138 11.48 -18.39 -6.83
C LYS A 138 10.82 -17.04 -7.20
N ALA A 139 9.50 -17.00 -7.11
CA ALA A 139 8.81 -15.72 -6.91
C ALA A 139 9.33 -15.19 -5.57
N GLN A 140 9.60 -13.90 -5.48
CA GLN A 140 9.67 -13.19 -4.21
C GLN A 140 8.57 -13.76 -3.32
N ASP A 141 8.88 -14.00 -2.04
CA ASP A 141 7.89 -14.58 -1.12
C ASP A 141 6.60 -13.77 -1.26
N PRO A 142 5.51 -14.37 -1.72
CA PRO A 142 4.29 -13.62 -2.00
C PRO A 142 3.81 -12.98 -0.70
N ILE A 143 3.27 -11.77 -0.79
CA ILE A 143 2.61 -11.12 0.34
C ILE A 143 1.56 -12.11 0.87
N PRO A 144 1.57 -12.46 2.18
CA PRO A 144 0.60 -13.40 2.73
C PRO A 144 -0.84 -12.97 2.46
N GLY A 145 -1.71 -13.93 2.22
CA GLY A 145 -3.12 -13.67 1.97
C GLY A 145 -3.78 -12.87 3.10
N LEU A 146 -4.70 -11.99 2.75
CA LEU A 146 -5.34 -11.05 3.68
C LEU A 146 -6.08 -11.77 4.83
N MET A 147 -6.64 -12.97 4.58
CA MET A 147 -7.26 -13.78 5.65
C MET A 147 -6.28 -14.26 6.71
N SER A 148 -4.98 -14.26 6.45
CA SER A 148 -3.95 -14.64 7.43
C SER A 148 -3.61 -13.50 8.41
N VAL A 149 -4.05 -12.28 8.12
CA VAL A 149 -3.77 -11.09 8.94
C VAL A 149 -4.61 -11.13 10.22
N PRO A 150 -3.99 -10.95 11.40
CA PRO A 150 -4.72 -10.95 12.66
C PRO A 150 -5.85 -9.92 12.71
N GLY A 151 -7.04 -10.36 13.12
CA GLY A 151 -8.23 -9.52 13.23
C GLY A 151 -8.99 -9.29 11.92
N VAL A 152 -8.50 -9.80 10.79
CA VAL A 152 -9.24 -9.79 9.53
C VAL A 152 -10.32 -10.87 9.56
N THR A 153 -11.50 -10.52 9.08
CA THR A 153 -12.67 -11.39 9.05
C THR A 153 -13.24 -11.48 7.63
N GLU A 154 -13.97 -12.57 7.35
CA GLU A 154 -14.65 -12.73 6.07
C GLU A 154 -15.59 -11.55 5.73
N PRO A 155 -16.44 -11.04 6.64
CA PRO A 155 -17.25 -9.87 6.36
C PRO A 155 -16.46 -8.63 5.97
N LEU A 156 -15.28 -8.40 6.60
CA LEU A 156 -14.42 -7.27 6.27
C LEU A 156 -13.86 -7.39 4.85
N LEU A 157 -13.39 -8.57 4.47
CA LEU A 157 -12.88 -8.78 3.10
C LEU A 157 -14.01 -8.76 2.06
N SER A 158 -15.17 -9.32 2.37
CA SER A 158 -16.35 -9.21 1.50
C SER A 158 -16.69 -7.74 1.22
N ASP A 159 -16.64 -6.89 2.24
CA ASP A 159 -16.86 -5.45 2.11
C ASP A 159 -15.76 -4.75 1.31
N LEU A 160 -14.49 -5.10 1.57
CA LEU A 160 -13.34 -4.57 0.84
C LEU A 160 -13.42 -4.88 -0.67
N PHE A 161 -13.67 -6.14 -1.04
CA PHE A 161 -13.80 -6.55 -2.44
C PHE A 161 -15.01 -5.90 -3.12
N ALA A 162 -16.12 -5.78 -2.41
CA ALA A 162 -17.32 -5.09 -2.93
C ALA A 162 -17.06 -3.60 -3.13
N ALA A 163 -16.38 -2.93 -2.18
CA ALA A 163 -15.99 -1.53 -2.28
C ALA A 163 -15.00 -1.31 -3.43
N ALA A 164 -13.99 -2.16 -3.56
CA ALA A 164 -12.99 -2.11 -4.62
C ALA A 164 -13.62 -2.30 -6.00
N ALA A 165 -14.49 -3.29 -6.18
CA ALA A 165 -15.17 -3.52 -7.45
C ALA A 165 -16.07 -2.35 -7.85
N ASN A 166 -16.78 -1.73 -6.88
CA ASN A 166 -17.58 -0.54 -7.11
C ASN A 166 -16.71 0.68 -7.45
N TYR A 167 -15.62 0.90 -6.71
CA TYR A 167 -14.66 1.98 -6.93
C TYR A 167 -14.11 1.93 -8.36
N TYR A 168 -13.68 0.75 -8.82
CA TYR A 168 -13.18 0.56 -10.18
C TYR A 168 -14.24 0.90 -11.24
N ARG A 169 -15.49 0.44 -11.08
CA ARG A 169 -16.59 0.72 -12.01
C ARG A 169 -16.98 2.19 -12.05
N GLN A 170 -16.94 2.88 -10.91
CA GLN A 170 -17.24 4.32 -10.80
C GLN A 170 -16.12 5.18 -11.39
N ALA A 171 -14.89 4.66 -11.44
CA ALA A 171 -13.72 5.29 -12.06
C ALA A 171 -13.51 6.77 -11.63
N PRO A 172 -13.31 7.05 -10.32
CA PRO A 172 -13.19 8.43 -9.82
C PRO A 172 -12.01 9.18 -10.43
N TRP A 173 -10.96 8.50 -10.88
CA TRP A 173 -9.80 9.06 -11.58
C TRP A 173 -10.14 9.81 -12.88
N ARG A 174 -11.35 9.72 -13.38
CA ARG A 174 -11.80 10.52 -14.53
C ARG A 174 -12.08 11.98 -14.17
N TRP A 175 -12.11 12.30 -12.88
CA TRP A 175 -12.60 13.59 -12.39
C TRP A 175 -11.64 14.29 -11.41
N ILE A 176 -10.58 13.60 -10.99
CA ILE A 176 -9.53 14.10 -10.12
C ILE A 176 -8.18 13.59 -10.63
N GLU A 177 -7.13 14.41 -10.48
CA GLU A 177 -5.79 14.06 -10.94
C GLU A 177 -4.99 13.29 -9.87
N ASN A 178 -3.97 12.54 -10.30
CA ASN A 178 -3.13 11.73 -9.40
C ASN A 178 -2.39 12.56 -8.34
N TRP A 179 -2.22 13.86 -8.57
CA TRP A 179 -1.53 14.80 -7.67
C TRP A 179 -2.48 15.68 -6.84
N GLU A 180 -3.78 15.46 -6.92
CA GLU A 180 -4.79 16.17 -6.15
C GLU A 180 -5.21 15.32 -4.92
N PRO A 181 -4.60 15.50 -3.74
CA PRO A 181 -4.94 14.70 -2.58
C PRO A 181 -6.29 15.07 -1.98
N ILE A 182 -6.94 14.06 -1.39
CA ILE A 182 -8.14 14.22 -0.57
C ILE A 182 -7.79 13.82 0.86
N GLU A 183 -8.08 14.67 1.84
CA GLU A 183 -7.96 14.29 3.23
C GLU A 183 -9.08 13.30 3.61
N VAL A 184 -8.71 12.22 4.30
CA VAL A 184 -9.60 11.13 4.73
C VAL A 184 -9.41 10.91 6.22
N ARG A 185 -10.50 10.98 6.99
CA ARG A 185 -10.53 10.64 8.42
C ARG A 185 -11.48 9.48 8.64
N TYR A 186 -10.96 8.38 9.12
CA TYR A 186 -11.75 7.19 9.45
C TYR A 186 -11.25 6.54 10.75
N PRO A 187 -12.09 6.52 11.81
CA PRO A 187 -13.37 7.22 11.96
C PRO A 187 -13.25 8.73 11.78
N ALA A 188 -14.35 9.44 11.52
CA ALA A 188 -14.37 10.86 11.14
C ALA A 188 -13.63 11.83 12.10
N LYS A 189 -13.39 11.41 13.35
CA LYS A 189 -12.65 12.19 14.37
C LYS A 189 -11.21 11.72 14.57
N SER A 190 -10.72 10.77 13.77
CA SER A 190 -9.34 10.29 13.84
C SER A 190 -8.36 11.26 13.20
N SER A 191 -7.06 10.98 13.35
CA SER A 191 -6.01 11.66 12.60
C SER A 191 -6.24 11.50 11.09
N PRO A 192 -5.91 12.53 10.29
CA PRO A 192 -6.09 12.48 8.84
C PRO A 192 -5.14 11.47 8.20
N ARG A 193 -5.59 10.91 7.08
CA ARG A 193 -4.79 10.27 6.05
C ARG A 193 -5.04 11.01 4.75
N TYR A 194 -4.13 10.88 3.80
CA TYR A 194 -4.18 11.61 2.54
C TYR A 194 -4.28 10.63 1.39
N ALA A 195 -5.37 10.72 0.65
CA ALA A 195 -5.71 9.82 -0.45
C ALA A 195 -5.27 10.39 -1.79
N LEU A 196 -4.53 9.62 -2.58
CA LEU A 196 -4.33 9.86 -4.00
C LEU A 196 -5.15 8.86 -4.81
N VAL A 197 -6.00 9.37 -5.67
CA VAL A 197 -6.79 8.57 -6.62
C VAL A 197 -5.94 8.33 -7.86
N LEU A 198 -5.49 7.10 -8.08
CA LEU A 198 -4.62 6.74 -9.18
C LEU A 198 -5.42 6.38 -10.43
N GLY A 199 -4.97 6.83 -11.61
CA GLY A 199 -5.57 6.44 -12.89
C GLY A 199 -5.74 7.56 -13.91
N SER A 200 -5.56 8.84 -13.58
CA SER A 200 -5.62 9.94 -14.56
C SER A 200 -4.51 9.84 -15.61
N GLY A 201 -3.33 9.31 -15.25
CA GLY A 201 -2.23 8.99 -16.16
C GLY A 201 -2.38 7.70 -16.96
N CYS A 202 -3.43 6.91 -16.70
CA CYS A 202 -3.73 5.63 -17.35
C CYS A 202 -2.68 4.51 -17.17
N GLU A 203 -1.70 4.68 -16.28
CA GLU A 203 -0.65 3.69 -16.04
C GLU A 203 -1.08 2.66 -14.99
N TYR A 204 -1.51 3.15 -13.82
CA TYR A 204 -2.04 2.32 -12.74
C TYR A 204 -3.39 2.87 -12.27
N PHE A 205 -4.35 1.98 -12.00
CA PHE A 205 -5.64 2.34 -11.43
C PHE A 205 -5.69 1.90 -9.97
N GLY A 206 -6.11 2.80 -9.08
CA GLY A 206 -6.15 2.44 -7.67
C GLY A 206 -6.38 3.58 -6.71
N LEU A 207 -5.99 3.33 -5.48
CA LEU A 207 -6.04 4.28 -4.37
C LEU A 207 -4.81 4.10 -3.50
N SER A 208 -4.08 5.18 -3.24
CA SER A 208 -2.99 5.20 -2.26
C SER A 208 -3.37 6.06 -1.07
N LEU A 209 -3.03 5.64 0.15
CA LEU A 209 -3.24 6.37 1.39
C LEU A 209 -1.91 6.59 2.11
N TYR A 210 -1.63 7.84 2.44
CA TYR A 210 -0.46 8.29 3.19
C TYR A 210 -0.88 8.68 4.60
N GLU A 211 -0.08 8.35 5.60
CA GLU A 211 -0.36 8.67 7.01
C GLU A 211 0.12 10.07 7.40
N SER A 212 1.06 10.65 6.63
CA SER A 212 1.67 11.96 6.86
C SER A 212 1.51 12.84 5.62
N LEU A 213 1.21 14.13 5.84
CA LEU A 213 1.19 15.12 4.78
C LEU A 213 2.61 15.43 4.28
N ASP A 214 3.61 15.37 5.17
CA ASP A 214 5.00 15.60 4.80
C ASP A 214 5.53 14.49 3.90
N ASP A 215 5.20 13.22 4.19
CA ASP A 215 5.52 12.10 3.32
C ASP A 215 4.90 12.29 1.93
N LEU A 216 3.62 12.71 1.89
CA LEU A 216 2.95 12.97 0.63
C LEU A 216 3.59 14.13 -0.16
N ARG A 217 4.00 15.21 0.51
CA ARG A 217 4.72 16.32 -0.13
C ARG A 217 6.01 15.84 -0.78
N VAL A 218 6.77 15.00 -0.07
CA VAL A 218 8.01 14.40 -0.62
C VAL A 218 7.70 13.57 -1.85
N VAL A 219 6.68 12.71 -1.83
CA VAL A 219 6.29 11.88 -2.99
C VAL A 219 5.92 12.75 -4.19
N LEU A 220 5.15 13.80 -3.99
CA LEU A 220 4.68 14.67 -5.08
C LEU A 220 5.74 15.62 -5.62
N SER A 221 6.79 15.92 -4.84
CA SER A 221 7.90 16.81 -5.24
C SER A 221 9.05 16.09 -5.95
N HIS A 222 9.17 14.77 -5.82
CA HIS A 222 10.25 14.00 -6.43
C HIS A 222 9.86 13.48 -7.82
N HIS A 223 10.81 13.60 -8.76
CA HIS A 223 10.62 13.16 -10.15
C HIS A 223 10.87 11.66 -10.36
N ASP A 224 11.42 10.96 -9.35
CA ASP A 224 11.70 9.52 -9.40
C ASP A 224 10.89 8.80 -8.32
N PRO A 225 9.74 8.21 -8.70
CA PRO A 225 8.88 7.49 -7.78
C PRO A 225 9.57 6.30 -7.10
N ASP A 226 10.46 5.59 -7.80
CA ASP A 226 11.06 4.35 -7.30
C ASP A 226 11.97 4.58 -6.09
N GLN A 227 12.75 5.68 -6.08
CA GLN A 227 13.61 6.03 -4.94
C GLN A 227 12.81 6.51 -3.73
N THR A 228 11.70 7.18 -3.96
CA THR A 228 10.85 7.73 -2.90
C THR A 228 10.07 6.63 -2.20
N HIS A 229 9.67 5.61 -2.94
CA HIS A 229 8.90 4.48 -2.44
C HIS A 229 9.64 3.62 -1.41
N GLU A 230 10.96 3.57 -1.44
CA GLU A 230 11.76 2.85 -0.44
C GLU A 230 11.84 3.57 0.91
N LEU A 231 11.56 4.88 0.95
CA LEU A 231 11.77 5.73 2.12
C LEU A 231 10.50 6.09 2.88
N ILE A 232 9.33 5.96 2.25
CA ILE A 232 8.07 6.48 2.77
C ILE A 232 7.04 5.36 2.97
N PRO A 233 6.37 5.30 4.15
CA PRO A 233 5.29 4.34 4.38
C PRO A 233 3.98 4.80 3.70
N TRP A 234 3.37 3.91 2.92
CA TRP A 234 2.00 4.11 2.41
C TRP A 234 1.29 2.78 2.25
N MET A 235 -0.01 2.81 2.09
CA MET A 235 -0.78 1.64 1.70
C MET A 235 -1.55 1.90 0.41
N SER A 236 -1.68 0.88 -0.40
CA SER A 236 -2.35 0.97 -1.70
C SER A 236 -3.28 -0.18 -1.98
N VAL A 237 -4.27 0.12 -2.80
CA VAL A 237 -5.02 -0.84 -3.59
C VAL A 237 -4.73 -0.53 -5.05
N ILE A 238 -4.05 -1.42 -5.75
CA ILE A 238 -3.79 -1.32 -7.18
C ILE A 238 -4.64 -2.38 -7.90
N PHE A 239 -5.28 -1.99 -8.98
CA PHE A 239 -6.10 -2.91 -9.77
C PHE A 239 -5.27 -3.55 -10.87
N GLU A 240 -5.12 -4.87 -10.79
CA GLU A 240 -4.26 -5.65 -11.65
C GLU A 240 -4.93 -6.97 -12.08
N ALA A 241 -4.24 -7.72 -12.94
CA ALA A 241 -4.68 -9.08 -13.27
C ALA A 241 -4.43 -10.04 -12.11
N ALA A 242 -5.19 -11.13 -12.05
CA ALA A 242 -5.16 -12.12 -10.97
C ALA A 242 -3.76 -12.64 -10.54
N PRO A 243 -2.73 -12.73 -11.41
CA PRO A 243 -1.42 -13.27 -11.02
C PRO A 243 -0.68 -12.53 -9.91
N VAL A 244 -1.02 -11.27 -9.62
CA VAL A 244 -0.40 -10.51 -8.53
C VAL A 244 -0.99 -10.84 -7.15
N MET A 245 -2.17 -11.48 -7.13
CA MET A 245 -2.87 -11.81 -5.90
C MET A 245 -2.25 -13.01 -5.18
N ALA A 246 -2.31 -13.01 -3.86
CA ALA A 246 -2.02 -14.20 -3.08
C ALA A 246 -3.00 -15.33 -3.44
N PHE A 247 -2.51 -16.56 -3.53
CA PHE A 247 -3.35 -17.70 -3.89
C PHE A 247 -4.47 -17.95 -2.88
N GLU A 248 -4.21 -17.70 -1.59
CA GLU A 248 -5.18 -17.80 -0.50
C GLU A 248 -6.35 -16.82 -0.69
N ASP A 249 -6.04 -15.60 -1.16
CA ASP A 249 -7.08 -14.58 -1.42
C ASP A 249 -7.90 -14.95 -2.65
N LEU A 250 -7.28 -15.53 -3.69
CA LEU A 250 -7.99 -16.05 -4.85
C LEU A 250 -8.90 -17.24 -4.48
N ASP A 251 -8.43 -18.15 -3.61
CA ASP A 251 -9.23 -19.26 -3.12
C ASP A 251 -10.41 -18.78 -2.26
N ALA A 252 -10.18 -17.77 -1.41
CA ALA A 252 -11.24 -17.16 -0.62
C ALA A 252 -12.25 -16.43 -1.50
N LEU A 253 -11.80 -15.68 -2.50
CA LEU A 253 -12.63 -14.99 -3.47
C LEU A 253 -13.55 -15.95 -4.21
N GLU A 254 -13.01 -17.06 -4.72
CA GLU A 254 -13.79 -18.10 -5.41
C GLU A 254 -14.80 -18.77 -4.46
N LYS A 255 -14.35 -19.15 -3.25
CA LYS A 255 -15.16 -19.81 -2.23
C LYS A 255 -16.35 -18.96 -1.75
N HIS A 256 -16.14 -17.66 -1.56
CA HIS A 256 -17.15 -16.75 -1.02
C HIS A 256 -17.88 -15.95 -2.09
N GLY A 257 -17.49 -16.08 -3.37
CA GLY A 257 -18.10 -15.36 -4.49
C GLY A 257 -17.92 -13.84 -4.40
N TRP A 258 -16.79 -13.35 -3.87
CA TRP A 258 -16.55 -11.91 -3.77
C TRP A 258 -16.44 -11.27 -5.15
N PRO A 259 -16.99 -10.05 -5.34
CA PRO A 259 -17.02 -9.43 -6.66
C PRO A 259 -15.64 -8.89 -7.06
N VAL A 260 -15.31 -9.07 -8.34
CA VAL A 260 -14.21 -8.41 -9.02
C VAL A 260 -14.79 -7.61 -10.18
N ALA A 261 -14.22 -6.44 -10.48
CA ALA A 261 -14.78 -5.56 -11.50
C ALA A 261 -14.56 -6.08 -12.92
N SER A 262 -13.41 -6.68 -13.19
CA SER A 262 -13.04 -7.34 -14.45
C SER A 262 -11.82 -8.26 -14.24
N GLU A 263 -11.45 -9.04 -15.27
CA GLU A 263 -10.25 -9.90 -15.26
C GLU A 263 -8.93 -9.16 -15.05
N LYS A 264 -8.90 -7.83 -15.25
CA LYS A 264 -7.76 -6.94 -15.04
C LYS A 264 -7.97 -5.97 -13.87
N ALA A 265 -8.88 -6.29 -12.95
CA ALA A 265 -9.25 -5.40 -11.87
C ALA A 265 -9.40 -6.14 -10.54
N TYR A 266 -8.48 -7.04 -10.25
CA TYR A 266 -8.32 -7.63 -8.93
C TYR A 266 -7.66 -6.61 -8.01
N PRO A 267 -8.19 -6.37 -6.81
CA PRO A 267 -7.64 -5.39 -5.88
C PRO A 267 -6.41 -5.97 -5.17
N TRP A 268 -5.23 -5.67 -5.68
CA TRP A 268 -3.98 -6.01 -5.00
C TRP A 268 -3.72 -4.99 -3.89
N VAL A 269 -3.77 -5.47 -2.65
CA VAL A 269 -3.69 -4.63 -1.45
C VAL A 269 -2.36 -4.86 -0.74
N PHE A 270 -1.61 -3.79 -0.49
CA PHE A 270 -0.34 -3.87 0.21
C PHE A 270 -0.04 -2.59 1.01
N LYS A 271 0.86 -2.73 1.97
CA LYS A 271 1.45 -1.62 2.73
C LYS A 271 2.96 -1.69 2.61
N THR A 272 3.57 -0.59 2.24
CA THR A 272 5.02 -0.44 2.26
C THR A 272 5.49 0.06 3.62
N VAL A 273 6.70 -0.31 3.99
CA VAL A 273 7.39 0.16 5.17
C VAL A 273 8.82 0.45 4.75
N PRO A 274 9.40 1.59 5.11
CA PRO A 274 10.76 1.94 4.74
C PRO A 274 11.73 0.78 4.96
N HIS A 275 12.58 0.53 3.97
CA HIS A 275 13.63 -0.50 3.98
C HIS A 275 13.14 -1.94 4.24
N SER A 276 11.89 -2.24 3.91
CA SER A 276 11.29 -3.57 4.08
C SER A 276 10.48 -3.98 2.86
N ASP A 277 10.32 -5.27 2.65
CA ASP A 277 9.41 -5.78 1.62
C ASP A 277 7.95 -5.35 1.92
N PRO A 278 7.13 -5.16 0.88
CA PRO A 278 5.72 -4.88 1.04
C PRO A 278 5.02 -5.99 1.85
N ARG A 279 4.08 -5.61 2.69
CA ARG A 279 3.31 -6.53 3.55
C ARG A 279 1.81 -6.29 3.47
N SER A 280 1.03 -7.23 3.96
CA SER A 280 -0.42 -7.07 4.10
C SER A 280 -0.72 -5.97 5.15
N PRO A 281 -1.66 -5.05 4.86
CA PRO A 281 -2.12 -4.06 5.84
C PRO A 281 -2.83 -4.71 7.02
N SER A 282 -2.92 -4.00 8.16
CA SER A 282 -3.69 -4.45 9.32
C SER A 282 -5.20 -4.46 9.06
N ALA A 283 -5.97 -5.14 9.91
CA ALA A 283 -7.43 -5.15 9.81
C ALA A 283 -8.04 -3.73 9.86
N SER A 284 -7.46 -2.82 10.67
CA SER A 284 -7.90 -1.42 10.73
C SER A 284 -7.54 -0.64 9.46
N ASP A 285 -6.40 -0.93 8.84
CA ASP A 285 -6.00 -0.34 7.57
C ASP A 285 -6.94 -0.79 6.44
N LEU A 286 -7.27 -2.10 6.39
CA LEU A 286 -8.22 -2.66 5.43
C LEU A 286 -9.61 -2.06 5.58
N ALA A 287 -10.08 -1.85 6.82
CA ALA A 287 -11.34 -1.19 7.08
C ALA A 287 -11.34 0.27 6.60
N CYS A 288 -10.24 0.99 6.79
CA CYS A 288 -10.07 2.35 6.27
C CYS A 288 -10.07 2.38 4.73
N LEU A 289 -9.34 1.47 4.08
CA LEU A 289 -9.33 1.34 2.62
C LEU A 289 -10.72 1.03 2.06
N ALA A 290 -11.43 0.09 2.66
CA ALA A 290 -12.80 -0.27 2.26
C ALA A 290 -13.74 0.93 2.40
N ALA A 291 -13.68 1.64 3.53
CA ALA A 291 -14.44 2.85 3.79
C ALA A 291 -14.14 3.94 2.75
N ALA A 292 -12.85 4.22 2.50
CA ALA A 292 -12.42 5.21 1.52
C ALA A 292 -12.89 4.87 0.10
N MET A 293 -12.66 3.63 -0.36
CA MET A 293 -13.10 3.19 -1.70
C MET A 293 -14.61 3.22 -1.88
N ARG A 294 -15.38 3.09 -0.80
CA ARG A 294 -16.84 3.18 -0.84
C ARG A 294 -17.34 4.60 -1.06
N VAL A 295 -16.71 5.59 -0.43
CA VAL A 295 -17.22 6.97 -0.41
C VAL A 295 -16.51 7.92 -1.36
N LEU A 296 -15.24 7.69 -1.69
CA LEU A 296 -14.49 8.55 -2.62
C LEU A 296 -15.16 8.73 -3.97
N PRO A 297 -15.69 7.69 -4.64
CA PRO A 297 -16.39 7.89 -5.91
C PRO A 297 -17.61 8.81 -5.79
N ILE A 298 -18.36 8.70 -4.69
CA ILE A 298 -19.52 9.53 -4.40
C ILE A 298 -19.07 10.97 -4.18
N PHE A 299 -18.08 11.18 -3.31
CA PHE A 299 -17.52 12.49 -3.00
C PHE A 299 -17.00 13.19 -4.27
N VAL A 300 -16.19 12.51 -5.07
CA VAL A 300 -15.62 13.05 -6.31
C VAL A 300 -16.72 13.40 -7.31
N THR A 301 -17.71 12.53 -7.49
CA THR A 301 -18.78 12.75 -8.46
C THR A 301 -19.71 13.87 -8.03
N ASP A 302 -20.14 13.89 -6.78
CA ASP A 302 -21.18 14.80 -6.30
C ASP A 302 -20.63 16.18 -5.95
N ARG A 303 -19.38 16.25 -5.48
CA ARG A 303 -18.78 17.49 -4.96
C ARG A 303 -17.74 18.10 -5.90
N LEU A 304 -16.88 17.28 -6.51
CA LEU A 304 -15.77 17.79 -7.32
C LEU A 304 -16.13 17.90 -8.81
N LYS A 305 -16.81 16.90 -9.37
CA LYS A 305 -17.26 16.93 -10.77
C LYS A 305 -18.23 18.08 -11.04
N ALA A 306 -19.18 18.31 -10.13
CA ALA A 306 -20.19 19.36 -10.27
C ALA A 306 -19.60 20.77 -10.36
N ASN A 307 -18.40 20.97 -9.81
CA ASN A 307 -17.71 22.27 -9.78
C ASN A 307 -16.57 22.39 -10.81
N ARG A 308 -16.56 21.56 -11.86
CA ARG A 308 -15.51 21.58 -12.89
C ARG A 308 -15.42 22.99 -13.54
N GLY A 309 -14.19 23.53 -13.55
CA GLY A 309 -13.94 24.90 -14.08
C GLY A 309 -14.08 26.03 -13.06
N ARG A 310 -14.34 25.72 -11.77
CA ARG A 310 -14.31 26.68 -10.66
C ARG A 310 -13.32 26.19 -9.59
N PRO A 311 -12.81 27.07 -8.71
CA PRO A 311 -12.08 26.61 -7.54
C PRO A 311 -12.93 25.58 -6.78
N ARG A 312 -12.39 24.37 -6.63
CA ARG A 312 -13.12 23.25 -6.01
C ARG A 312 -12.72 23.19 -4.53
N SER A 313 -13.72 23.34 -3.68
CA SER A 313 -13.56 23.08 -2.24
C SER A 313 -14.78 22.31 -1.77
N ALA A 314 -14.58 21.25 -1.03
CA ALA A 314 -15.65 20.42 -0.53
C ALA A 314 -15.27 19.70 0.76
N GLU A 315 -16.23 19.61 1.68
CA GLU A 315 -16.15 18.77 2.85
C GLU A 315 -17.43 17.92 2.94
N ALA A 316 -17.32 16.69 3.38
CA ALA A 316 -18.46 15.81 3.60
C ALA A 316 -18.16 14.75 4.63
N VAL A 317 -19.21 14.34 5.35
CA VAL A 317 -19.19 13.22 6.29
C VAL A 317 -20.21 12.19 5.82
N TYR A 318 -19.81 10.94 5.78
CA TYR A 318 -20.64 9.82 5.34
C TYR A 318 -20.77 8.80 6.45
N GLY A 319 -22.03 8.44 6.79
CA GLY A 319 -22.31 7.35 7.72
C GLY A 319 -22.10 5.99 7.03
N LEU A 320 -21.36 5.11 7.68
CA LEU A 320 -21.11 3.75 7.21
C LEU A 320 -21.80 2.74 8.11
N SER A 321 -22.39 1.71 7.50
CA SER A 321 -23.08 0.61 8.19
C SER A 321 -22.34 -0.73 8.02
N GLY A 322 -22.90 -1.80 8.56
CA GLY A 322 -22.37 -3.16 8.42
C GLY A 322 -21.09 -3.36 9.21
N VAL A 323 -20.04 -3.82 8.56
CA VAL A 323 -18.72 -4.12 9.19
C VAL A 323 -18.05 -2.91 9.81
N HIS A 324 -18.45 -1.71 9.42
CA HIS A 324 -17.92 -0.44 9.95
C HIS A 324 -18.59 -0.02 11.29
N GLY A 325 -19.56 -0.79 11.79
CA GLY A 325 -20.15 -0.57 13.12
C GLY A 325 -20.86 0.77 13.32
N GLY A 326 -21.36 1.40 12.22
CA GLY A 326 -21.99 2.73 12.28
C GLY A 326 -20.99 3.88 12.40
N GLN A 327 -19.71 3.66 12.10
CA GLN A 327 -18.70 4.73 12.10
C GLN A 327 -18.88 5.65 10.89
N ASP A 328 -18.54 6.92 11.09
CA ASP A 328 -18.54 7.90 10.03
C ASP A 328 -17.13 8.03 9.41
N ILE A 329 -17.07 8.40 8.14
CA ILE A 329 -15.87 8.81 7.44
C ILE A 329 -16.03 10.26 6.98
N ALA A 330 -15.00 11.09 7.22
CA ALA A 330 -14.96 12.48 6.77
C ALA A 330 -13.94 12.65 5.64
N LEU A 331 -14.32 13.43 4.63
CA LEU A 331 -13.48 13.77 3.49
C LEU A 331 -13.41 15.29 3.33
N SER A 332 -12.24 15.83 3.02
CA SER A 332 -12.06 17.24 2.65
C SER A 332 -11.11 17.41 1.47
N TYR A 333 -11.34 18.44 0.66
CA TYR A 333 -10.59 18.83 -0.53
C TYR A 333 -10.72 20.36 -0.75
N PRO A 334 -9.69 21.08 -1.21
CA PRO A 334 -8.33 20.60 -1.46
C PRO A 334 -7.53 20.43 -0.17
N VAL A 335 -6.47 19.60 -0.25
CA VAL A 335 -5.43 19.59 0.77
C VAL A 335 -4.35 20.57 0.37
N SER A 336 -4.01 21.52 1.24
CA SER A 336 -2.88 22.40 0.99
C SER A 336 -1.58 21.60 1.07
N LEU A 337 -0.85 21.55 -0.04
CA LEU A 337 0.46 20.94 -0.12
C LEU A 337 1.57 21.91 0.26
N VAL A 338 1.25 23.20 0.36
CA VAL A 338 2.19 24.22 0.82
C VAL A 338 2.34 24.08 2.33
N ASP A 339 3.57 24.03 2.80
CA ASP A 339 3.87 24.09 4.24
C ASP A 339 3.42 25.46 4.74
N PRO A 340 2.61 25.56 5.81
CA PRO A 340 2.24 26.85 6.39
C PRO A 340 3.46 27.72 6.71
N GLY A 341 4.58 27.11 7.12
CA GLY A 341 5.85 27.81 7.31
C GLY A 341 6.48 28.31 6.00
N GLU A 342 6.33 27.56 4.89
CA GLU A 342 6.78 27.96 3.57
C GLU A 342 5.92 29.09 2.97
N GLU A 343 4.60 29.04 3.15
CA GLU A 343 3.69 30.10 2.72
C GLU A 343 3.98 31.40 3.48
N ALA A 344 4.15 31.33 4.79
CA ALA A 344 4.54 32.46 5.63
C ALA A 344 5.94 32.99 5.25
N LEU A 345 6.87 32.10 4.87
CA LEU A 345 8.18 32.49 4.38
C LEU A 345 8.09 33.22 3.05
N GLU A 346 7.33 32.72 2.07
CA GLU A 346 7.18 33.38 0.76
C GLU A 346 6.56 34.78 0.91
N GLU A 347 5.51 34.92 1.72
CA GLU A 347 4.92 36.21 2.05
C GLU A 347 5.93 37.14 2.73
N TYR A 348 6.73 36.63 3.67
CA TYR A 348 7.72 37.39 4.41
C TYR A 348 8.85 37.94 3.53
N ILE A 349 9.25 37.22 2.48
CA ILE A 349 10.37 37.58 1.59
C ILE A 349 9.91 38.22 0.26
N GLU A 350 8.63 38.43 0.03
CA GLU A 350 8.05 38.88 -1.25
C GLU A 350 8.79 40.11 -1.82
N ASP A 351 9.17 41.04 -0.98
CA ASP A 351 9.87 42.29 -1.37
C ASP A 351 11.40 42.13 -1.47
N TRP A 352 11.97 40.94 -1.22
CA TRP A 352 13.42 40.78 -1.07
C TRP A 352 14.14 40.41 -2.36
N TYR A 353 13.44 39.86 -3.35
CA TYR A 353 14.01 39.34 -4.57
C TYR A 353 13.44 40.00 -5.83
N TRP A 354 14.11 39.82 -6.97
CA TRP A 354 13.74 40.36 -8.27
C TRP A 354 13.83 39.38 -9.43
N ASP A 355 14.45 38.21 -9.23
CA ASP A 355 14.56 37.12 -10.19
C ASP A 355 14.68 35.76 -9.47
N GLU A 356 14.78 34.67 -10.23
CA GLU A 356 14.83 33.30 -9.68
C GLU A 356 16.06 33.05 -8.80
N SER A 357 17.23 33.58 -9.18
CA SER A 357 18.47 33.43 -8.42
C SER A 357 18.43 34.18 -7.09
N SER A 358 17.96 35.42 -7.12
CA SER A 358 17.77 36.26 -5.91
C SER A 358 16.67 35.70 -5.01
N HIS A 359 15.62 35.07 -5.59
CA HIS A 359 14.59 34.37 -4.84
C HIS A 359 15.19 33.18 -4.05
N ALA A 360 16.04 32.36 -4.70
CA ALA A 360 16.70 31.24 -4.02
C ALA A 360 17.57 31.69 -2.85
N PHE A 361 18.27 32.82 -2.99
CA PHE A 361 19.04 33.43 -1.90
C PHE A 361 18.14 33.98 -0.79
N ALA A 362 17.07 34.74 -1.15
CA ALA A 362 16.12 35.29 -0.20
C ALA A 362 15.44 34.20 0.65
N ARG A 363 15.09 33.08 0.04
CA ARG A 363 14.53 31.92 0.77
C ARG A 363 15.50 31.36 1.82
N GLN A 364 16.77 31.25 1.50
CA GLN A 364 17.78 30.76 2.45
C GLN A 364 18.00 31.74 3.61
N VAL A 365 18.07 33.04 3.31
CA VAL A 365 18.13 34.12 4.31
C VAL A 365 16.89 34.09 5.20
N GLY A 366 15.70 34.00 4.61
CA GLY A 366 14.43 33.96 5.34
C GLY A 366 14.31 32.74 6.27
N LYS A 367 14.66 31.54 5.78
CA LYS A 367 14.71 30.34 6.60
C LYS A 367 15.64 30.46 7.81
N PHE A 368 16.80 31.06 7.62
CA PHE A 368 17.73 31.30 8.72
C PHE A 368 17.16 32.28 9.75
N LEU A 369 16.51 33.35 9.29
CA LEU A 369 15.90 34.35 10.17
C LEU A 369 14.67 33.79 10.90
N PHE A 370 13.89 32.92 10.26
CA PHE A 370 12.76 32.23 10.93
C PHE A 370 13.27 31.32 12.05
N ALA A 371 14.27 30.48 11.77
CA ALA A 371 14.89 29.63 12.80
C ALA A 371 15.46 30.45 13.97
N PHE A 372 16.04 31.63 13.69
CA PHE A 372 16.50 32.57 14.71
C PHE A 372 15.34 33.12 15.53
N MET A 373 14.23 33.51 14.90
CA MET A 373 13.03 34.02 15.60
C MET A 373 12.39 32.95 16.47
N ASP A 374 12.29 31.72 16.01
CA ASP A 374 11.84 30.58 16.78
C ASP A 374 12.70 30.36 18.03
N HIS A 375 14.03 30.42 17.85
CA HIS A 375 14.96 30.38 18.99
C HIS A 375 14.68 31.51 19.98
N LEU A 376 14.50 32.77 19.52
CA LEU A 376 14.18 33.90 20.41
C LEU A 376 12.88 33.70 21.16
N ALA A 377 11.86 33.10 20.54
CA ALA A 377 10.58 32.80 21.18
C ALA A 377 10.74 31.86 22.39
N THR A 378 11.71 30.95 22.35
CA THR A 378 12.00 30.04 23.49
C THR A 378 12.73 30.72 24.65
N THR A 379 13.28 31.94 24.46
CA THR A 379 14.07 32.65 25.50
C THR A 379 13.24 33.40 26.54
N GLY A 380 11.91 33.34 26.48
CA GLY A 380 11.02 33.99 27.44
C GLY A 380 10.89 35.52 27.29
N LEU A 381 11.21 36.05 26.13
CA LEU A 381 11.03 37.47 25.80
C LEU A 381 9.54 37.83 25.74
N ALA A 382 9.19 39.06 26.16
CA ALA A 382 7.82 39.56 26.02
C ALA A 382 7.43 39.66 24.53
N GLU A 383 6.15 39.40 24.22
CA GLU A 383 5.59 39.40 22.87
C GLU A 383 5.90 40.72 22.12
N SER A 384 5.78 41.86 22.80
CA SER A 384 6.13 43.15 22.22
C SER A 384 7.61 43.32 21.84
N THR A 385 8.50 42.58 22.53
CA THR A 385 9.93 42.53 22.22
C THR A 385 10.19 41.59 21.05
N LEU A 386 9.50 40.47 20.99
CA LEU A 386 9.57 39.54 19.85
C LEU A 386 9.13 40.20 18.55
N ARG A 387 7.99 40.91 18.54
CA ARG A 387 7.55 41.67 17.37
C ARG A 387 8.54 42.73 16.89
N LYS A 388 9.28 43.38 17.81
CA LYS A 388 10.38 44.29 17.44
C LYS A 388 11.52 43.58 16.78
N HIS A 389 11.90 42.41 17.26
CA HIS A 389 12.94 41.60 16.64
C HIS A 389 12.49 41.11 15.26
N GLU A 390 11.23 40.69 15.12
CA GLU A 390 10.64 40.26 13.85
C GLU A 390 10.72 41.37 12.79
N ASN A 391 10.22 42.58 13.08
CA ASN A 391 10.31 43.72 12.20
C ASN A 391 11.75 44.10 11.82
N ASN A 392 12.67 43.98 12.79
CA ASN A 392 14.09 44.23 12.50
C ASN A 392 14.71 43.10 11.63
N CYS A 393 14.34 41.86 11.85
CA CYS A 393 14.77 40.73 11.01
C CYS A 393 14.31 40.89 9.58
N TRP A 394 13.04 41.33 9.37
CA TRP A 394 12.55 41.63 8.03
C TRP A 394 13.38 42.69 7.34
N ALA A 395 13.70 43.80 8.04
CA ALA A 395 14.53 44.89 7.49
C ALA A 395 15.97 44.43 7.24
N ILE A 396 16.53 43.59 8.12
CA ILE A 396 17.87 42.98 7.94
C ILE A 396 17.88 42.13 6.68
N GLY A 397 16.92 41.21 6.54
CA GLY A 397 16.84 40.32 5.39
C GLY A 397 16.68 41.07 4.08
N LEU A 398 15.79 42.06 4.03
CA LEU A 398 15.61 42.92 2.87
C LEU A 398 16.92 43.63 2.46
N LEU A 399 17.65 44.18 3.42
CA LEU A 399 18.88 44.89 3.14
C LEU A 399 20.00 43.93 2.68
N GLU A 400 20.15 42.76 3.29
CA GLU A 400 21.11 41.74 2.86
C GLU A 400 20.80 41.22 1.46
N CYS A 401 19.53 40.96 1.14
CA CYS A 401 19.15 40.53 -0.20
C CYS A 401 19.35 41.63 -1.26
N GLN A 402 19.01 42.89 -0.96
CA GLN A 402 19.09 43.96 -1.94
C GLN A 402 20.51 44.54 -2.12
N TYR A 403 21.35 44.54 -1.10
CA TYR A 403 22.69 45.17 -1.13
C TYR A 403 23.84 44.20 -0.90
N GLY A 404 23.59 43.01 -0.29
CA GLY A 404 24.57 42.00 0.04
C GLY A 404 24.32 40.69 -0.67
N TYR A 405 23.64 40.69 -1.83
CA TYR A 405 23.33 39.48 -2.59
C TYR A 405 24.61 38.67 -2.90
N HIS A 406 24.50 37.38 -2.69
CA HIS A 406 25.48 36.38 -3.04
C HIS A 406 24.81 35.18 -3.73
N ASP A 407 25.52 34.47 -4.60
CA ASP A 407 25.01 33.29 -5.28
C ASP A 407 24.64 32.13 -4.32
N THR A 408 25.30 32.11 -3.15
CA THR A 408 25.08 31.12 -2.10
C THR A 408 25.00 31.79 -0.74
N PHE A 409 24.03 31.35 0.07
CA PHE A 409 23.87 31.83 1.44
C PHE A 409 24.92 31.17 2.37
N SER A 410 25.50 32.00 3.26
CA SER A 410 26.23 31.54 4.43
C SER A 410 25.81 32.37 5.65
N PRO A 411 25.64 31.77 6.84
CA PRO A 411 25.41 32.53 8.08
C PRO A 411 26.46 33.58 8.40
N GLU A 412 27.65 33.51 7.78
CA GLU A 412 28.74 34.49 7.93
C GLU A 412 28.32 35.92 7.60
N ILE A 413 27.32 36.11 6.72
CA ILE A 413 26.80 37.45 6.36
C ILE A 413 26.27 38.20 7.59
N PHE A 414 25.86 37.50 8.65
CA PHE A 414 25.33 38.04 9.89
C PHE A 414 26.42 38.15 10.99
N ALA A 415 27.65 37.74 10.72
CA ALA A 415 28.74 37.83 11.69
C ALA A 415 29.41 39.22 11.68
N GLY A 416 29.65 39.79 12.87
CA GLY A 416 30.29 41.09 13.04
C GLY A 416 29.34 42.26 13.13
N GLU A 417 29.76 43.46 12.67
CA GLU A 417 28.95 44.67 12.68
C GLU A 417 27.97 44.67 11.51
N PRO A 418 26.78 45.33 11.63
CA PRO A 418 25.77 45.35 10.59
C PRO A 418 26.27 46.10 9.34
N SER A 419 26.44 45.35 8.24
CA SER A 419 27.03 45.86 6.97
C SER A 419 26.19 47.01 6.37
N PHE A 420 24.86 46.97 6.53
CA PHE A 420 23.95 47.94 5.88
C PHE A 420 23.27 48.91 6.85
N LEU A 421 23.87 49.23 7.98
CA LEU A 421 23.35 50.20 8.94
C LEU A 421 23.14 51.61 8.32
N PRO A 422 23.98 52.13 7.42
CA PRO A 422 23.69 53.40 6.72
C PRO A 422 22.43 53.34 5.85
N GLN A 423 22.22 52.20 5.19
CA GLN A 423 21.01 51.96 4.35
C GLN A 423 19.77 51.85 5.21
N PHE A 424 19.84 51.18 6.36
CA PHE A 424 18.78 51.14 7.35
C PHE A 424 18.35 52.57 7.77
N LYS A 425 19.29 53.41 8.16
CA LYS A 425 19.05 54.81 8.56
C LYS A 425 18.33 55.59 7.45
N ARG A 426 18.75 55.38 6.21
CA ARG A 426 18.21 56.07 5.06
C ARG A 426 16.81 55.57 4.64
N LYS A 427 16.59 54.24 4.67
CA LYS A 427 15.35 53.64 4.14
C LYS A 427 14.24 53.50 5.17
N PHE A 428 14.61 53.25 6.43
CA PHE A 428 13.64 52.95 7.47
C PHE A 428 13.54 54.04 8.52
N SER A 429 14.58 54.28 9.30
CA SER A 429 14.59 55.33 10.33
C SER A 429 16.01 55.62 10.83
N ASP A 430 16.31 56.92 11.01
CA ASP A 430 17.52 57.44 11.61
C ASP A 430 17.38 57.77 13.09
N SER A 431 16.18 57.58 13.68
CA SER A 431 15.96 57.82 15.10
C SER A 431 16.82 56.93 16.00
N ASN A 432 17.37 57.53 17.09
CA ASN A 432 18.20 56.81 18.02
C ASN A 432 17.53 55.52 18.54
N TYR A 433 16.22 55.54 18.72
CA TYR A 433 15.44 54.41 19.16
C TYR A 433 15.46 53.26 18.12
N ALA A 434 15.14 53.56 16.87
CA ALA A 434 15.12 52.56 15.80
C ALA A 434 16.49 51.94 15.54
N VAL A 435 17.51 52.80 15.48
CA VAL A 435 18.91 52.35 15.30
C VAL A 435 19.38 51.47 16.45
N THR A 436 19.08 51.84 17.71
CA THR A 436 19.42 51.04 18.88
C THR A 436 18.70 49.69 18.87
N SER A 437 17.41 49.65 18.48
CA SER A 437 16.60 48.46 18.35
C SER A 437 17.18 47.50 17.28
N TYR A 438 17.49 48.04 16.09
CA TYR A 438 18.09 47.31 14.99
C TYR A 438 19.41 46.66 15.40
N GLN A 439 20.33 47.46 16.00
CA GLN A 439 21.60 46.97 16.48
C GLN A 439 21.47 45.91 17.60
N ALA A 440 20.46 46.03 18.46
CA ALA A 440 20.19 45.04 19.49
C ALA A 440 19.75 43.70 18.90
N THR A 441 18.94 43.73 17.84
CA THR A 441 18.56 42.54 17.08
C THR A 441 19.77 41.94 16.38
N TRP A 442 20.56 42.76 15.69
CA TRP A 442 21.78 42.33 15.03
C TRP A 442 22.75 41.60 15.95
N ARG A 443 23.04 42.14 17.16
CA ARG A 443 23.90 41.50 18.13
C ARG A 443 23.44 40.12 18.59
N LYS A 444 22.14 39.89 18.61
CA LYS A 444 21.58 38.56 18.92
C LYS A 444 21.74 37.63 17.71
N LEU A 445 21.50 38.16 16.50
CA LEU A 445 21.65 37.44 15.25
C LEU A 445 23.11 37.05 15.00
N ASP A 446 24.07 37.95 15.21
CA ASP A 446 25.52 37.67 15.14
C ASP A 446 25.90 36.51 16.05
N ARG A 447 25.45 36.52 17.31
CA ARG A 447 25.71 35.40 18.22
C ARG A 447 25.11 34.08 17.74
N ASN A 448 23.90 34.11 17.23
CA ASN A 448 23.27 32.93 16.66
C ASN A 448 24.03 32.40 15.42
N ALA A 449 24.44 33.29 14.53
CA ALA A 449 25.20 32.93 13.34
C ALA A 449 26.55 32.29 13.71
N ARG A 450 27.31 32.86 14.67
CA ARG A 450 28.58 32.29 15.16
C ARG A 450 28.37 30.95 15.85
N SER A 451 27.28 30.76 16.58
CA SER A 451 26.92 29.45 17.18
C SER A 451 26.69 28.39 16.11
N VAL A 452 25.98 28.73 15.04
CA VAL A 452 25.71 27.80 13.91
C VAL A 452 27.01 27.47 13.17
N LEU A 453 27.95 28.45 13.05
CA LEU A 453 29.25 28.24 12.44
C LEU A 453 30.23 27.47 13.35
N GLY A 454 29.88 27.19 14.60
CA GLY A 454 30.74 26.48 15.57
C GLY A 454 31.86 27.35 16.18
N GLU A 455 31.78 28.69 16.04
CA GLU A 455 32.80 29.62 16.56
C GLU A 455 32.59 29.97 18.05
N VAL A 456 31.38 29.72 18.59
CA VAL A 456 31.02 29.98 19.98
C VAL A 456 30.24 28.79 20.52
N ALA A 457 30.68 28.23 21.67
CA ALA A 457 29.83 27.29 22.42
C ALA A 457 28.62 28.05 23.01
N LEU A 458 27.43 27.49 22.89
CA LEU A 458 26.20 28.02 23.45
C LEU A 458 26.26 28.14 24.98
#